data_511189e462ea46a253458a3d21134ce9
#
_entry.id   511189e462ea46a253458a3d21134ce9
#
_cell.length_a   1.000
_cell.length_b   1.000
_cell.length_c   1.000
_cell.angle_alpha   90.00
_cell.angle_beta   90.00
_cell.angle_gamma   90.00
#
_symmetry.space_group_name_H-M   'P 1'
#
loop_
_entity.id
_entity.type
_entity.pdbx_description
1 polymer ?
#
loop_
_entity_poly.entity_id
_entity_poly.type
_entity_poly.pdbx_seq_one_letter_code
_entity_poly.pdbx_strand_id
1 'polypeptide(L)'
;MLCRSRKLAQMAAYFLSRANGGPMEHVKLMKLMYMADREAINRFGFSISEDEYWSMKLGPVLSQTLDLMSGYIDGKAQDEWDEWISAKEGHCVSIQEEKKKSDLDEFACTEIAVMNDVFNEFGNCSRWDLINYTHDNYKEWTDPGDGRLPITLWDILEALGKPEGDIVAIVRKRERENRLRFAPLPSPPPFVEETAPDVVHA
;
A
#
# COMPACT_ATOMS: atom_id res chain seq x y z
N MET A 1 -10.38 -9.73 2.88
CA MET A 1 -9.25 -8.78 3.03
C MET A 1 -9.84 -7.40 3.11
N LEU A 2 -9.58 -6.61 4.17
CA LEU A 2 -10.01 -5.21 4.19
C LEU A 2 -9.12 -4.48 3.19
N CYS A 3 -9.71 -4.11 2.05
CA CYS A 3 -9.04 -3.26 1.07
C CYS A 3 -8.82 -1.90 1.72
N ARG A 4 -7.57 -1.42 1.76
CA ARG A 4 -7.23 -0.07 2.20
C ARG A 4 -7.22 0.89 1.02
N SER A 5 -8.22 0.75 0.17
CA SER A 5 -8.37 1.51 -1.07
C SER A 5 -8.18 3.00 -0.88
N ARG A 6 -8.72 3.59 0.19
CA ARG A 6 -8.51 4.99 0.53
C ARG A 6 -7.02 5.32 0.77
N LYS A 7 -6.29 4.49 1.54
CA LYS A 7 -4.85 4.70 1.79
C LYS A 7 -4.04 4.54 0.51
N LEU A 8 -4.37 3.54 -0.32
CA LEU A 8 -3.73 3.34 -1.62
C LEU A 8 -3.98 4.52 -2.56
N ALA A 9 -5.22 5.01 -2.63
CA ALA A 9 -5.58 6.17 -3.42
C ALA A 9 -4.85 7.44 -2.96
N GLN A 10 -4.77 7.67 -1.65
CA GLN A 10 -4.01 8.78 -1.09
C GLN A 10 -2.50 8.66 -1.34
N MET A 11 -1.93 7.44 -1.31
CA MET A 11 -0.52 7.22 -1.65
C MET A 11 -0.24 7.57 -3.12
N ALA A 12 -1.12 7.16 -4.03
CA ALA A 12 -1.05 7.54 -5.43
C ALA A 12 -1.18 9.07 -5.59
N ALA A 13 -2.18 9.69 -4.93
CA ALA A 13 -2.40 11.13 -4.95
C ALA A 13 -1.20 11.91 -4.40
N TYR A 14 -0.50 11.39 -3.39
CA TYR A 14 0.73 12.00 -2.88
C TYR A 14 1.77 12.15 -4.00
N PHE A 15 2.08 11.07 -4.71
CA PHE A 15 3.07 11.11 -5.80
C PHE A 15 2.62 11.99 -6.97
N LEU A 16 1.34 11.94 -7.34
CA LEU A 16 0.77 12.80 -8.38
C LEU A 16 0.85 14.28 -7.98
N SER A 17 0.53 14.63 -6.73
CA SER A 17 0.62 16.00 -6.25
C SER A 17 2.04 16.56 -6.28
N ARG A 18 3.04 15.71 -6.06
CA ARG A 18 4.46 16.06 -6.15
C ARG A 18 4.90 16.33 -7.60
N ALA A 19 4.24 15.71 -8.57
CA ALA A 19 4.43 15.98 -10.00
C ALA A 19 3.52 17.12 -10.51
N ASN A 20 3.19 18.10 -9.66
CA ASN A 20 2.32 19.24 -9.95
C ASN A 20 0.85 18.87 -10.27
N GLY A 21 0.39 17.71 -9.78
CA GLY A 21 -0.99 17.24 -9.97
C GLY A 21 -1.35 16.81 -11.40
N GLY A 22 -0.42 16.96 -12.33
CA GLY A 22 -0.63 16.60 -13.74
C GLY A 22 -0.62 15.11 -13.98
N PRO A 23 -0.95 14.67 -15.22
CA PRO A 23 -0.99 13.28 -15.57
C PRO A 23 0.39 12.62 -15.44
N MET A 24 0.43 11.45 -14.79
CA MET A 24 1.61 10.61 -14.67
C MET A 24 1.34 9.25 -15.30
N GLU A 25 2.33 8.70 -16.00
CA GLU A 25 2.23 7.34 -16.52
C GLU A 25 2.04 6.34 -15.38
N HIS A 26 1.01 5.51 -15.48
CA HIS A 26 0.64 4.58 -14.41
C HIS A 26 1.76 3.61 -14.03
N VAL A 27 2.61 3.21 -14.98
CA VAL A 27 3.80 2.38 -14.68
C VAL A 27 4.79 3.15 -13.80
N LYS A 28 5.05 4.43 -14.09
CA LYS A 28 5.92 5.27 -13.27
C LYS A 28 5.36 5.41 -11.85
N LEU A 29 4.08 5.72 -11.72
CA LEU A 29 3.41 5.83 -10.43
C LEU A 29 3.53 4.52 -9.63
N MET A 30 3.26 3.38 -10.27
CA MET A 30 3.38 2.06 -9.65
C MET A 30 4.79 1.79 -9.12
N LYS A 31 5.83 2.18 -9.88
CA LYS A 31 7.21 2.02 -9.43
C LYS A 31 7.53 2.89 -8.21
N LEU A 32 7.12 4.15 -8.22
CA LEU A 32 7.33 5.05 -7.08
C LEU A 32 6.64 4.53 -5.81
N MET A 33 5.42 4.02 -5.93
CA MET A 33 4.71 3.42 -4.80
C MET A 33 5.40 2.16 -4.28
N TYR A 34 5.82 1.24 -5.16
CA TYR A 34 6.56 0.04 -4.76
C TYR A 34 7.90 0.40 -4.08
N MET A 35 8.65 1.35 -4.65
CA MET A 35 9.91 1.82 -4.08
C MET A 35 9.73 2.41 -2.67
N ALA A 36 8.64 3.16 -2.45
CA ALA A 36 8.34 3.72 -1.14
C ALA A 36 8.00 2.63 -0.10
N ASP A 37 7.23 1.62 -0.49
CA ASP A 37 6.97 0.48 0.37
C ASP A 37 8.25 -0.29 0.71
N ARG A 38 9.06 -0.58 -0.31
CA ARG A 38 10.34 -1.27 -0.13
C ARG A 38 11.27 -0.51 0.81
N GLU A 39 11.33 0.81 0.68
CA GLU A 39 12.15 1.65 1.54
C GLU A 39 11.59 1.75 2.97
N ALA A 40 10.27 1.77 3.15
CA ALA A 40 9.65 1.69 4.47
C ALA A 40 9.92 0.33 5.14
N ILE A 41 9.84 -0.76 4.39
CA ILE A 41 10.24 -2.10 4.87
C ILE A 41 11.72 -2.10 5.27
N ASN A 42 12.58 -1.48 4.48
CA ASN A 42 14.01 -1.37 4.78
C ASN A 42 14.28 -0.63 6.09
N ARG A 43 13.62 0.51 6.30
CA ARG A 43 13.86 1.39 7.48
C ARG A 43 13.16 0.88 8.73
N PHE A 44 11.94 0.38 8.59
CA PHE A 44 11.03 0.18 9.73
C PHE A 44 10.46 -1.24 9.84
N GLY A 45 10.68 -2.10 8.84
CA GLY A 45 10.13 -3.45 8.82
C GLY A 45 8.64 -3.55 8.51
N PHE A 46 8.02 -2.46 8.02
CA PHE A 46 6.60 -2.46 7.59
C PHE A 46 6.43 -1.66 6.29
N SER A 47 5.41 -2.00 5.51
CA SER A 47 5.04 -1.28 4.28
C SER A 47 4.07 -0.14 4.58
N ILE A 48 4.06 0.88 3.72
CA ILE A 48 3.09 1.99 3.79
C ILE A 48 1.72 1.53 3.27
N SER A 49 1.70 0.88 2.10
CA SER A 49 0.48 0.47 1.40
C SER A 49 -0.24 -0.70 2.07
N GLU A 50 0.51 -1.62 2.68
CA GLU A 50 0.04 -2.95 3.13
C GLU A 50 -0.58 -3.78 1.99
N ASP A 51 -0.21 -3.51 0.74
CA ASP A 51 -0.62 -4.23 -0.45
C ASP A 51 0.16 -5.55 -0.63
N GLU A 52 -0.26 -6.37 -1.57
CA GLU A 52 0.46 -7.56 -2.01
C GLU A 52 1.40 -7.20 -3.16
N TYR A 53 2.57 -7.83 -3.20
CA TYR A 53 3.58 -7.55 -4.21
C TYR A 53 3.69 -8.69 -5.21
N TRP A 54 3.83 -8.32 -6.48
CA TRP A 54 3.97 -9.28 -7.57
C TRP A 54 5.09 -8.86 -8.53
N SER A 55 5.89 -9.82 -8.97
CA SER A 55 6.74 -9.68 -10.14
C SER A 55 5.90 -9.72 -11.40
N MET A 56 6.04 -8.71 -12.24
CA MET A 56 5.45 -8.64 -13.57
C MET A 56 6.54 -8.27 -14.59
N LYS A 57 6.24 -8.42 -15.88
CA LYS A 57 7.20 -8.18 -16.98
C LYS A 57 7.89 -6.81 -16.93
N LEU A 58 7.19 -5.78 -16.49
CA LEU A 58 7.73 -4.41 -16.33
C LEU A 58 8.23 -4.13 -14.91
N GLY A 59 8.57 -5.19 -14.16
CA GLY A 59 9.10 -5.09 -12.79
C GLY A 59 8.05 -5.28 -11.70
N PRO A 60 8.41 -5.09 -10.42
CA PRO A 60 7.52 -5.33 -9.28
C PRO A 60 6.38 -4.32 -9.22
N VAL A 61 5.23 -4.77 -8.72
CA VAL A 61 3.98 -3.99 -8.60
C VAL A 61 3.28 -4.26 -7.27
N LEU A 62 2.37 -3.33 -6.89
CA LEU A 62 1.37 -3.49 -5.85
C LEU A 62 0.09 -4.01 -6.49
N SER A 63 -0.36 -5.20 -6.10
CA SER A 63 -1.41 -5.94 -6.80
C SER A 63 -2.77 -5.25 -6.75
N GLN A 64 -3.25 -4.91 -5.54
CA GLN A 64 -4.55 -4.25 -5.38
C GLN A 64 -4.55 -2.85 -6.01
N THR A 65 -3.44 -2.12 -5.87
CA THR A 65 -3.27 -0.82 -6.51
C THR A 65 -3.37 -0.93 -8.02
N LEU A 66 -2.79 -1.97 -8.63
CA LEU A 66 -2.87 -2.20 -10.06
C LEU A 66 -4.30 -2.52 -10.50
N ASP A 67 -5.00 -3.35 -9.72
CA ASP A 67 -6.39 -3.75 -10.01
C ASP A 67 -7.34 -2.56 -9.87
N LEU A 68 -7.21 -1.71 -8.83
CA LEU A 68 -7.94 -0.44 -8.67
C LEU A 68 -7.69 0.50 -9.84
N MET A 69 -6.42 0.71 -10.18
CA MET A 69 -6.01 1.58 -11.29
C MET A 69 -6.52 1.09 -12.67
N SER A 70 -6.78 -0.21 -12.79
CA SER A 70 -7.28 -0.85 -14.00
C SER A 70 -8.81 -1.00 -14.03
N GLY A 71 -9.50 -0.64 -12.93
CA GLY A 71 -10.95 -0.79 -12.82
C GLY A 71 -11.41 -2.25 -12.72
N TYR A 72 -10.58 -3.14 -12.17
CA TYR A 72 -10.93 -4.56 -11.98
C TYR A 72 -11.56 -4.86 -10.62
N ILE A 73 -11.64 -3.86 -9.75
CA ILE A 73 -12.29 -3.94 -8.44
C ILE A 73 -13.59 -3.17 -8.50
N ASP A 74 -14.67 -3.73 -7.92
CA ASP A 74 -15.99 -3.11 -7.89
C ASP A 74 -16.35 -2.63 -6.47
N GLY A 75 -17.38 -1.78 -6.41
CA GLY A 75 -18.01 -1.34 -5.18
C GLY A 75 -17.15 -0.37 -4.37
N LYS A 76 -17.35 -0.36 -3.05
CA LYS A 76 -16.77 0.65 -2.16
C LYS A 76 -15.26 0.88 -2.32
N ALA A 77 -14.51 -0.17 -2.62
CA ALA A 77 -13.07 -0.05 -2.77
C ALA A 77 -12.68 0.75 -4.03
N GLN A 78 -13.39 0.55 -5.14
CA GLN A 78 -13.22 1.34 -6.34
C GLN A 78 -13.70 2.77 -6.14
N ASP A 79 -14.85 2.95 -5.46
CA ASP A 79 -15.39 4.29 -5.16
C ASP A 79 -14.39 5.13 -4.35
N GLU A 80 -13.74 4.53 -3.33
CA GLU A 80 -12.70 5.20 -2.52
C GLU A 80 -11.46 5.56 -3.34
N TRP A 81 -11.09 4.75 -4.34
CA TRP A 81 -10.01 5.05 -5.27
C TRP A 81 -10.40 6.19 -6.23
N ASP A 82 -11.57 6.09 -6.85
CA ASP A 82 -12.07 7.05 -7.85
C ASP A 82 -12.35 8.43 -7.23
N GLU A 83 -12.58 8.49 -5.93
CA GLU A 83 -12.67 9.76 -5.19
C GLU A 83 -11.37 10.59 -5.30
N TRP A 84 -10.20 9.94 -5.44
CA TRP A 84 -8.89 10.57 -5.45
C TRP A 84 -8.21 10.58 -6.81
N ILE A 85 -8.39 9.51 -7.56
CA ILE A 85 -7.62 9.24 -8.78
C ILE A 85 -8.57 9.17 -9.97
N SER A 86 -8.22 9.86 -11.05
CA SER A 86 -8.98 9.82 -12.31
C SER A 86 -8.92 8.43 -12.93
N ALA A 87 -9.94 8.13 -13.74
CA ALA A 87 -9.86 7.00 -14.66
C ALA A 87 -8.61 7.13 -15.55
N LYS A 88 -8.05 5.98 -15.93
CA LYS A 88 -6.86 5.95 -16.77
C LYS A 88 -7.17 6.45 -18.18
N GLU A 89 -6.51 7.52 -18.59
CA GLU A 89 -6.56 8.05 -19.96
C GLU A 89 -5.30 7.63 -20.71
N GLY A 90 -5.45 6.68 -21.65
CA GLY A 90 -4.31 6.05 -22.31
C GLY A 90 -3.42 5.31 -21.33
N HIS A 91 -2.24 5.83 -21.05
CA HIS A 91 -1.29 5.27 -20.08
C HIS A 91 -1.12 6.13 -18.81
N CYS A 92 -1.89 7.20 -18.65
CA CYS A 92 -1.75 8.14 -17.57
C CYS A 92 -2.94 8.13 -16.62
N VAL A 93 -2.67 8.50 -15.37
CA VAL A 93 -3.65 8.80 -14.32
C VAL A 93 -3.34 10.16 -13.73
N SER A 94 -4.34 10.82 -13.15
CA SER A 94 -4.22 12.14 -12.52
C SER A 94 -4.92 12.13 -11.17
N ILE A 95 -4.60 13.10 -10.33
CA ILE A 95 -5.37 13.38 -9.13
C ILE A 95 -6.68 14.06 -9.51
N GLN A 96 -7.78 13.79 -8.80
CA GLN A 96 -9.04 14.51 -8.97
C GLN A 96 -8.86 15.99 -8.60
N GLU A 97 -9.44 16.89 -9.37
CA GLU A 97 -9.23 18.35 -9.26
C GLU A 97 -9.58 18.94 -7.87
N GLU A 98 -10.56 18.32 -7.19
CA GLU A 98 -11.02 18.76 -5.88
C GLU A 98 -10.10 18.37 -4.72
N LYS A 99 -9.14 17.45 -4.95
CA LYS A 99 -8.26 16.92 -3.90
C LYS A 99 -6.96 17.69 -3.77
N LYS A 100 -6.57 17.96 -2.53
CA LYS A 100 -5.34 18.68 -2.19
C LYS A 100 -4.44 17.84 -1.30
N LYS A 101 -3.14 18.16 -1.30
CA LYS A 101 -2.16 17.53 -0.42
C LYS A 101 -2.53 17.63 1.06
N SER A 102 -3.23 18.70 1.47
CA SER A 102 -3.73 18.89 2.84
C SER A 102 -4.77 17.87 3.29
N ASP A 103 -5.37 17.18 2.33
CA ASP A 103 -6.47 16.25 2.57
C ASP A 103 -5.97 14.81 2.82
N LEU A 104 -4.63 14.60 2.71
CA LEU A 104 -3.98 13.33 2.96
C LEU A 104 -3.92 13.06 4.47
N ASP A 105 -4.80 12.22 4.98
CA ASP A 105 -5.02 11.96 6.41
C ASP A 105 -4.66 10.51 6.84
N GLU A 106 -4.24 9.65 5.89
CA GLU A 106 -3.96 8.23 6.13
C GLU A 106 -2.51 7.92 6.53
N PHE A 107 -1.63 8.93 6.60
CA PHE A 107 -0.19 8.72 6.77
C PHE A 107 0.39 9.29 8.04
N ALA A 108 1.28 8.51 8.68
CA ALA A 108 2.19 9.02 9.67
C ALA A 108 3.29 9.91 9.04
N CYS A 109 3.86 10.83 9.82
CA CYS A 109 4.95 11.68 9.35
C CYS A 109 6.15 10.90 8.80
N THR A 110 6.45 9.73 9.37
CA THR A 110 7.52 8.83 8.92
C THR A 110 7.24 8.24 7.53
N GLU A 111 5.99 7.87 7.24
CA GLU A 111 5.58 7.37 5.92
C GLU A 111 5.69 8.46 4.86
N ILE A 112 5.24 9.68 5.21
CA ILE A 112 5.39 10.86 4.32
C ILE A 112 6.87 11.15 4.05
N ALA A 113 7.75 11.04 5.05
CA ALA A 113 9.18 11.25 4.88
C ALA A 113 9.78 10.24 3.87
N VAL A 114 9.44 8.95 3.99
CA VAL A 114 9.88 7.92 3.03
C VAL A 114 9.41 8.23 1.60
N MET A 115 8.11 8.52 1.45
CA MET A 115 7.55 8.86 0.13
C MET A 115 8.23 10.10 -0.47
N ASN A 116 8.55 11.09 0.38
CA ASN A 116 9.25 12.29 -0.04
C ASN A 116 10.68 11.99 -0.50
N ASP A 117 11.42 11.15 0.24
CA ASP A 117 12.79 10.76 -0.14
C ASP A 117 12.79 10.03 -1.48
N VAL A 118 11.89 9.04 -1.65
CA VAL A 118 11.75 8.32 -2.91
C VAL A 118 11.38 9.24 -4.07
N PHE A 119 10.47 10.19 -3.87
CA PHE A 119 10.14 11.13 -4.93
C PHE A 119 11.30 12.08 -5.26
N ASN A 120 12.06 12.53 -4.27
CA ASN A 120 13.21 13.41 -4.51
C ASN A 120 14.30 12.70 -5.33
N GLU A 121 14.49 11.40 -5.10
CA GLU A 121 15.49 10.59 -5.82
C GLU A 121 14.99 10.18 -7.22
N PHE A 122 13.77 9.67 -7.33
CA PHE A 122 13.26 9.01 -8.52
C PHE A 122 12.16 9.75 -9.27
N GLY A 123 11.60 10.81 -8.70
CA GLY A 123 10.45 11.52 -9.26
C GLY A 123 10.69 12.13 -10.64
N ASN A 124 11.95 12.46 -10.99
CA ASN A 124 12.32 12.99 -12.30
C ASN A 124 12.72 11.93 -13.32
N CYS A 125 12.83 10.64 -12.92
CA CYS A 125 13.14 9.54 -13.81
C CYS A 125 11.97 9.25 -14.76
N SER A 126 12.29 8.80 -15.99
CA SER A 126 11.27 8.27 -16.88
C SER A 126 10.78 6.90 -16.40
N ARG A 127 9.63 6.44 -16.91
CA ARG A 127 9.15 5.07 -16.61
C ARG A 127 10.19 4.00 -16.99
N TRP A 128 10.93 4.20 -18.07
CA TRP A 128 11.92 3.24 -18.55
C TRP A 128 13.15 3.19 -17.63
N ASP A 129 13.58 4.34 -17.10
CA ASP A 129 14.66 4.40 -16.11
C ASP A 129 14.26 3.63 -14.85
N LEU A 130 13.01 3.79 -14.38
CA LEU A 130 12.50 3.10 -13.20
C LEU A 130 12.32 1.59 -13.44
N ILE A 131 11.88 1.18 -14.62
CA ILE A 131 11.80 -0.23 -15.00
C ILE A 131 13.20 -0.85 -14.95
N ASN A 132 14.17 -0.27 -15.65
CA ASN A 132 15.54 -0.74 -15.68
C ASN A 132 16.15 -0.76 -14.28
N TYR A 133 15.96 0.32 -13.51
CA TYR A 133 16.45 0.40 -12.15
C TYR A 133 15.92 -0.73 -11.26
N THR A 134 14.61 -1.03 -11.33
CA THR A 134 14.02 -2.10 -10.52
C THR A 134 14.48 -3.49 -10.98
N HIS A 135 14.69 -3.72 -12.28
CA HIS A 135 15.22 -4.97 -12.81
C HIS A 135 16.68 -5.21 -12.37
N ASP A 136 17.48 -4.17 -12.37
CA ASP A 136 18.93 -4.28 -12.09
C ASP A 136 19.23 -4.34 -10.58
N ASN A 137 18.41 -3.70 -9.74
CA ASN A 137 18.72 -3.46 -8.33
C ASN A 137 17.82 -4.21 -7.34
N TYR A 138 16.65 -4.71 -7.76
CA TYR A 138 15.69 -5.36 -6.85
C TYR A 138 15.72 -6.88 -7.05
N LYS A 139 16.56 -7.55 -6.23
CA LYS A 139 16.80 -8.99 -6.31
C LYS A 139 15.58 -9.85 -6.02
N GLU A 140 14.58 -9.30 -5.34
CA GLU A 140 13.29 -9.93 -5.11
C GLU A 140 12.43 -10.04 -6.36
N TRP A 141 12.74 -9.24 -7.41
CA TRP A 141 12.05 -9.34 -8.68
C TRP A 141 12.67 -10.43 -9.54
N THR A 142 11.81 -11.25 -10.15
CA THR A 142 12.17 -12.26 -11.15
C THR A 142 11.26 -12.08 -12.36
N ASP A 143 11.81 -12.13 -13.57
CA ASP A 143 11.00 -12.04 -14.80
C ASP A 143 10.01 -13.23 -14.88
N PRO A 144 8.70 -13.00 -14.80
CA PRO A 144 7.69 -14.04 -14.87
C PRO A 144 7.29 -14.41 -16.30
N GLY A 145 7.96 -13.86 -17.33
CA GLY A 145 7.49 -13.91 -18.70
C GLY A 145 6.17 -13.17 -18.90
N ASP A 146 5.17 -13.85 -19.46
CA ASP A 146 3.82 -13.28 -19.66
C ASP A 146 2.87 -13.48 -18.45
N GLY A 147 3.37 -14.06 -17.36
CA GLY A 147 2.62 -14.31 -16.12
C GLY A 147 2.89 -13.28 -15.03
N ARG A 148 2.67 -13.72 -13.79
CA ARG A 148 3.02 -12.99 -12.57
C ARG A 148 3.48 -13.98 -11.49
N LEU A 149 4.44 -13.56 -10.65
CA LEU A 149 4.93 -14.34 -9.52
C LEU A 149 4.79 -13.52 -8.23
N PRO A 150 4.35 -14.10 -7.12
CA PRO A 150 4.23 -13.37 -5.86
C PRO A 150 5.64 -12.99 -5.35
N ILE A 151 5.74 -11.82 -4.73
CA ILE A 151 6.89 -11.38 -3.96
C ILE A 151 6.45 -11.32 -2.51
N THR A 152 7.11 -12.05 -1.63
CA THR A 152 6.79 -12.06 -0.21
C THR A 152 7.57 -10.99 0.57
N LEU A 153 7.11 -10.66 1.78
CA LEU A 153 7.89 -9.82 2.68
C LEU A 153 9.27 -10.42 2.98
N TRP A 154 9.37 -11.75 3.02
CA TRP A 154 10.63 -12.46 3.18
C TRP A 154 11.59 -12.15 2.03
N ASP A 155 11.12 -12.29 0.78
CA ASP A 155 11.93 -12.04 -0.42
C ASP A 155 12.48 -10.61 -0.44
N ILE A 156 11.65 -9.62 -0.06
CA ILE A 156 12.08 -8.21 0.02
C ILE A 156 13.15 -8.03 1.10
N LEU A 157 12.96 -8.59 2.30
CA LEU A 157 13.92 -8.44 3.40
C LEU A 157 15.24 -9.15 3.11
N GLU A 158 15.20 -10.32 2.47
CA GLU A 158 16.38 -11.05 2.03
C GLU A 158 17.14 -10.26 0.94
N ALA A 159 16.43 -9.72 -0.06
CA ALA A 159 17.01 -8.87 -1.11
C ALA A 159 17.62 -7.57 -0.56
N LEU A 160 17.09 -7.06 0.55
CA LEU A 160 17.64 -5.93 1.30
C LEU A 160 18.88 -6.31 2.15
N GLY A 161 19.26 -7.60 2.18
CA GLY A 161 20.41 -8.09 2.95
C GLY A 161 20.19 -8.10 4.46
N LYS A 162 18.95 -8.18 4.93
CA LYS A 162 18.65 -8.27 6.35
C LYS A 162 19.13 -9.62 6.91
N PRO A 163 19.65 -9.66 8.15
CA PRO A 163 19.99 -10.92 8.81
C PRO A 163 18.76 -11.81 8.98
N GLU A 164 18.92 -13.13 8.81
CA GLU A 164 17.81 -14.09 8.89
C GLU A 164 16.99 -13.98 10.19
N GLY A 165 17.68 -13.74 11.33
CA GLY A 165 17.01 -13.53 12.62
C GLY A 165 16.06 -12.33 12.62
N ASP A 166 16.45 -11.23 11.97
CA ASP A 166 15.62 -10.03 11.83
C ASP A 166 14.45 -10.29 10.89
N ILE A 167 14.67 -11.00 9.78
CA ILE A 167 13.62 -11.40 8.83
C ILE A 167 12.54 -12.20 9.56
N VAL A 168 12.95 -13.24 10.31
CA VAL A 168 12.03 -14.07 11.10
C VAL A 168 11.23 -13.23 12.09
N ALA A 169 11.88 -12.30 12.79
CA ALA A 169 11.22 -11.44 13.78
C ALA A 169 10.17 -10.52 13.13
N ILE A 170 10.52 -9.86 12.02
CA ILE A 170 9.64 -8.95 11.27
C ILE A 170 8.43 -9.73 10.70
N VAL A 171 8.67 -10.85 10.03
CA VAL A 171 7.61 -11.66 9.41
C VAL A 171 6.64 -12.19 10.48
N ARG A 172 7.14 -12.75 11.59
CA ARG A 172 6.30 -13.22 12.71
C ARG A 172 5.49 -12.09 13.36
N LYS A 173 6.08 -10.90 13.51
CA LYS A 173 5.37 -9.72 14.00
C LYS A 173 4.20 -9.39 13.07
N ARG A 174 4.44 -9.32 11.76
CA ARG A 174 3.42 -9.02 10.75
C ARG A 174 2.30 -10.05 10.73
N GLU A 175 2.63 -11.35 10.81
CA GLU A 175 1.64 -12.42 10.90
C GLU A 175 0.78 -12.32 12.17
N ARG A 176 1.38 -11.94 13.29
CA ARG A 176 0.64 -11.71 14.55
C ARG A 176 -0.32 -10.53 14.43
N GLU A 177 0.13 -9.40 13.87
CA GLU A 177 -0.69 -8.22 13.64
C GLU A 177 -1.87 -8.55 12.72
N ASN A 178 -1.64 -9.27 11.65
CA ASN A 178 -2.69 -9.73 10.74
C ASN A 178 -3.69 -10.64 11.45
N ARG A 179 -3.23 -11.62 12.26
CA ARG A 179 -4.12 -12.48 13.05
C ARG A 179 -4.99 -11.69 14.03
N LEU A 180 -4.43 -10.70 14.73
CA LEU A 180 -5.18 -9.87 15.67
C LEU A 180 -6.20 -8.98 14.95
N ARG A 181 -5.84 -8.45 13.80
CA ARG A 181 -6.73 -7.60 12.98
C ARG A 181 -7.95 -8.35 12.45
N PHE A 182 -7.79 -9.63 12.11
CA PHE A 182 -8.84 -10.48 11.56
C PHE A 182 -9.43 -11.48 12.57
N ALA A 183 -9.04 -11.38 13.84
CA ALA A 183 -9.67 -12.17 14.90
C ALA A 183 -11.15 -11.77 15.04
N PRO A 184 -12.09 -12.73 15.13
CA PRO A 184 -13.47 -12.40 15.44
C PRO A 184 -13.51 -11.68 16.79
N LEU A 185 -14.30 -10.60 16.87
CA LEU A 185 -14.50 -9.92 18.14
C LEU A 185 -15.02 -10.92 19.17
N PRO A 186 -14.52 -10.88 20.42
CA PRO A 186 -15.07 -11.71 21.48
C PRO A 186 -16.57 -11.41 21.61
N SER A 187 -17.38 -12.46 21.75
CA SER A 187 -18.81 -12.32 21.99
C SER A 187 -19.02 -11.36 23.18
N PRO A 188 -19.93 -10.40 23.08
CA PRO A 188 -20.23 -9.54 24.21
C PRO A 188 -20.65 -10.42 25.41
N PRO A 189 -20.25 -10.08 26.64
CA PRO A 189 -20.68 -10.82 27.81
C PRO A 189 -22.23 -10.89 27.83
N PRO A 190 -22.81 -11.98 28.33
CA PRO A 190 -24.26 -12.08 28.43
C PRO A 190 -24.79 -10.89 29.21
N PHE A 191 -25.86 -10.29 28.68
CA PHE A 191 -26.53 -9.17 29.33
C PHE A 191 -27.05 -9.67 30.69
N VAL A 192 -26.46 -9.21 31.79
CA VAL A 192 -26.96 -9.49 33.13
C VAL A 192 -28.03 -8.44 33.37
N GLU A 193 -29.32 -8.86 33.34
CA GLU A 193 -30.43 -8.05 33.81
C GLU A 193 -30.22 -7.77 35.30
N GLU A 194 -29.86 -6.54 35.62
CA GLU A 194 -29.83 -6.07 37.01
C GLU A 194 -31.26 -6.09 37.54
N THR A 195 -31.59 -7.11 38.30
CA THR A 195 -32.89 -7.16 38.99
C THR A 195 -32.97 -5.96 39.92
N ALA A 196 -33.93 -5.09 39.64
CA ALA A 196 -34.21 -3.94 40.50
C ALA A 196 -34.50 -4.43 41.96
N PRO A 197 -33.93 -3.75 42.97
CA PRO A 197 -34.20 -4.12 44.35
C PRO A 197 -35.68 -3.97 44.68
N ASP A 198 -36.25 -5.01 45.29
CA ASP A 198 -37.60 -5.01 45.80
C ASP A 198 -37.84 -3.80 46.75
N VAL A 199 -38.70 -2.90 46.32
CA VAL A 199 -39.17 -1.80 47.19
C VAL A 199 -40.09 -2.40 48.22
N VAL A 200 -39.56 -2.68 49.41
CA VAL A 200 -40.38 -3.05 50.58
C VAL A 200 -41.12 -1.79 51.04
N HIS A 201 -42.43 -1.76 50.79
CA HIS A 201 -43.32 -0.80 51.41
C HIS A 201 -43.60 -1.21 52.86
N ALA A 202 -43.17 -0.43 53.83
CA ALA A 202 -43.56 -0.49 55.21
C ALA A 202 -44.74 0.43 55.47
#